data_202fa327cf6311806f1bf4bc58093b72
#
_entry.id   202fa327cf6311806f1bf4bc58093b72
#
_cell.length_a   1.000
_cell.length_b   1.000
_cell.length_c   1.000
_cell.angle_alpha   90.00
_cell.angle_beta   90.00
_cell.angle_gamma   90.00
#
_symmetry.space_group_name_H-M   'P 1'
#
loop_
_entity.id
_entity.type
_entity.pdbx_description
1 polymer ?
#
loop_
_entity_poly.entity_id
_entity_poly.type
_entity_poly.pdbx_seq_one_letter_code
_entity_poly.pdbx_strand_id
1 'polypeptide(L)'
;GKSVGTSQLVHGFTDEYLAEHGESPEIVLEAFKEFSKNRIIVGHNVNYDISILSHELARYNLGEPHFKAVYDTLDIFRRFYPTLENHKLGFLSSHFPINHTPTHNAMDDIIATGQLLIYAVHENIVPTTTNRMVAINQYKSAFTTIASQMATLRRKMHTDNPTDLLAYIMNQMGVLDYYKSHGEMAKVEHIRDLYRIMESLDKEYEGTTGLARLNHILQLAALTAGEPQQMTKQSKIPIITVH
;
A
#
# COMPACT_ATOMS: atom_id res chain seq x y z
N GLY A 1 28.35 9.09 6.49
CA GLY A 1 27.06 9.21 5.80
C GLY A 1 27.23 9.28 4.30
N LYS A 2 26.17 9.05 3.54
CA LYS A 2 26.20 9.30 2.10
C LYS A 2 25.97 10.79 1.85
N SER A 3 26.66 11.37 0.84
CA SER A 3 26.39 12.75 0.41
C SER A 3 24.96 12.92 -0.07
N VAL A 4 24.38 14.08 0.18
CA VAL A 4 23.02 14.44 -0.30
C VAL A 4 22.95 14.52 -1.83
N GLY A 5 24.08 14.71 -2.52
CA GLY A 5 24.16 14.73 -3.97
C GLY A 5 23.16 15.70 -4.61
N THR A 6 22.47 15.24 -5.67
CA THR A 6 21.49 16.08 -6.40
C THR A 6 20.21 16.39 -5.60
N SER A 7 19.93 15.69 -4.51
CA SER A 7 18.74 15.97 -3.69
C SER A 7 18.82 17.34 -3.00
N GLN A 8 20.03 17.88 -2.81
CA GLN A 8 20.23 19.25 -2.37
C GLN A 8 19.47 20.28 -3.20
N LEU A 9 19.33 20.06 -4.50
CA LEU A 9 18.59 20.96 -5.40
C LEU A 9 17.08 21.01 -5.08
N VAL A 10 16.58 20.00 -4.38
CA VAL A 10 15.16 19.89 -4.01
C VAL A 10 14.90 20.49 -2.62
N HIS A 11 15.70 20.10 -1.61
CA HIS A 11 15.44 20.49 -0.21
C HIS A 11 16.36 21.61 0.29
N GLY A 12 17.42 21.98 -0.46
CA GLY A 12 18.32 23.09 -0.12
C GLY A 12 19.40 22.81 0.93
N PHE A 13 19.38 21.63 1.58
CA PHE A 13 20.36 21.30 2.63
C PHE A 13 21.65 20.75 2.01
N THR A 14 22.79 21.32 2.45
CA THR A 14 24.13 20.86 2.09
C THR A 14 24.63 19.79 3.06
N ASP A 15 25.67 19.04 2.67
CA ASP A 15 26.31 18.06 3.55
C ASP A 15 26.90 18.73 4.80
N GLU A 16 27.46 19.95 4.65
CA GLU A 16 28.01 20.74 5.77
C GLU A 16 26.92 21.17 6.74
N TYR A 17 25.78 21.66 6.21
CA TYR A 17 24.63 22.05 7.04
C TYR A 17 24.11 20.86 7.84
N LEU A 18 23.99 19.70 7.21
CA LEU A 18 23.51 18.48 7.89
C LEU A 18 24.51 17.93 8.89
N ALA A 19 25.81 18.11 8.65
CA ALA A 19 26.87 17.73 9.62
C ALA A 19 26.82 18.59 10.87
N GLU A 20 26.49 19.88 10.74
CA GLU A 20 26.44 20.85 11.85
C GLU A 20 25.10 20.81 12.61
N HIS A 21 23.98 20.64 11.92
CA HIS A 21 22.63 20.80 12.49
C HIS A 21 21.80 19.49 12.49
N GLY A 22 22.29 18.45 11.84
CA GLY A 22 21.58 17.16 11.76
C GLY A 22 21.72 16.36 13.06
N GLU A 23 20.67 15.61 13.40
CA GLU A 23 20.68 14.66 14.50
C GLU A 23 20.79 13.22 13.99
N SER A 24 21.11 12.28 14.89
CA SER A 24 21.09 10.86 14.56
C SER A 24 19.70 10.41 14.07
N PRO A 25 19.61 9.72 12.94
CA PRO A 25 18.34 9.20 12.45
C PRO A 25 17.58 8.36 13.48
N GLU A 26 18.25 7.60 14.30
CA GLU A 26 17.65 6.78 15.38
C GLU A 26 16.91 7.66 16.39
N ILE A 27 17.53 8.75 16.83
CA ILE A 27 16.93 9.69 17.79
C ILE A 27 15.71 10.37 17.17
N VAL A 28 15.86 10.87 15.94
CA VAL A 28 14.77 11.60 15.24
C VAL A 28 13.59 10.67 14.93
N LEU A 29 13.87 9.47 14.46
CA LEU A 29 12.83 8.48 14.13
C LEU A 29 12.08 8.02 15.38
N GLU A 30 12.77 7.79 16.50
CA GLU A 30 12.13 7.41 17.76
C GLU A 30 11.28 8.56 18.33
N ALA A 31 11.81 9.78 18.31
CA ALA A 31 11.08 10.98 18.70
C ALA A 31 9.82 11.19 17.83
N PHE A 32 9.94 11.02 16.52
CA PHE A 32 8.79 11.11 15.60
C PHE A 32 7.76 10.00 15.85
N LYS A 33 8.21 8.77 16.07
CA LYS A 33 7.33 7.63 16.39
C LYS A 33 6.51 7.89 17.65
N GLU A 34 7.14 8.40 18.73
CA GLU A 34 6.42 8.73 19.96
C GLU A 34 5.53 9.97 19.79
N PHE A 35 5.98 11.00 19.06
CA PHE A 35 5.18 12.17 18.74
C PHE A 35 3.93 11.81 17.94
N SER A 36 4.04 10.92 16.97
CA SER A 36 2.94 10.52 16.08
C SER A 36 2.01 9.44 16.66
N LYS A 37 2.39 8.82 17.76
CA LYS A 37 1.66 7.74 18.42
C LYS A 37 0.23 8.14 18.80
N ASN A 38 -0.73 7.31 18.39
CA ASN A 38 -2.16 7.53 18.58
C ASN A 38 -2.69 8.86 18.00
N ARG A 39 -1.95 9.51 17.09
CA ARG A 39 -2.38 10.71 16.38
C ARG A 39 -2.94 10.34 15.00
N ILE A 40 -3.72 11.26 14.46
CA ILE A 40 -4.18 11.19 13.08
C ILE A 40 -3.07 11.78 12.20
N ILE A 41 -2.63 11.01 11.23
CA ILE A 41 -1.68 11.47 10.21
C ILE A 41 -2.47 11.91 8.99
N VAL A 42 -2.10 13.05 8.45
CA VAL A 42 -2.70 13.61 7.23
C VAL A 42 -1.58 13.93 6.26
N GLY A 43 -1.74 13.54 5.01
CA GLY A 43 -0.81 13.85 3.94
C GLY A 43 -1.49 13.85 2.58
N HIS A 44 -0.71 14.18 1.56
CA HIS A 44 -1.11 14.08 0.17
C HIS A 44 -0.25 13.00 -0.51
N ASN A 45 -0.83 11.86 -0.87
CA ASN A 45 -0.12 10.64 -1.24
C ASN A 45 0.66 10.05 -0.05
N VAL A 46 0.08 10.13 1.12
CA VAL A 46 0.71 9.84 2.43
C VAL A 46 1.20 8.39 2.58
N ASN A 47 0.68 7.46 1.79
CA ASN A 47 1.16 6.07 1.80
C ASN A 47 2.63 5.96 1.39
N TYR A 48 3.12 6.86 0.53
CA TYR A 48 4.53 6.93 0.18
C TYR A 48 5.39 7.30 1.39
N ASP A 49 4.98 8.33 2.12
CA ASP A 49 5.70 8.81 3.32
C ASP A 49 5.70 7.77 4.43
N ILE A 50 4.56 7.10 4.65
CA ILE A 50 4.44 6.00 5.63
C ILE A 50 5.34 4.83 5.24
N SER A 51 5.40 4.48 3.96
CA SER A 51 6.27 3.39 3.48
C SER A 51 7.74 3.70 3.75
N ILE A 52 8.19 4.93 3.45
CA ILE A 52 9.57 5.35 3.73
C ILE A 52 9.83 5.32 5.25
N LEU A 53 8.92 5.87 6.05
CA LEU A 53 9.03 5.87 7.50
C LEU A 53 9.16 4.46 8.06
N SER A 54 8.30 3.52 7.62
CA SER A 54 8.35 2.12 8.07
C SER A 54 9.67 1.46 7.68
N HIS A 55 10.18 1.71 6.48
CA HIS A 55 11.47 1.17 6.05
C HIS A 55 12.63 1.72 6.90
N GLU A 56 12.64 3.03 7.18
CA GLU A 56 13.69 3.63 8.02
C GLU A 56 13.59 3.16 9.48
N LEU A 57 12.39 3.06 10.05
CA LEU A 57 12.20 2.48 11.39
C LEU A 57 12.69 1.04 11.47
N ALA A 58 12.39 0.22 10.45
CA ALA A 58 12.86 -1.17 10.39
C ALA A 58 14.39 -1.24 10.28
N ARG A 59 15.01 -0.33 9.51
CA ARG A 59 16.47 -0.25 9.33
C ARG A 59 17.20 -0.02 10.65
N TYR A 60 16.60 0.72 11.58
CA TYR A 60 17.15 1.01 12.91
C TYR A 60 16.55 0.13 14.02
N ASN A 61 15.77 -0.92 13.68
CA ASN A 61 15.12 -1.83 14.61
C ASN A 61 14.19 -1.13 15.63
N LEU A 62 13.56 -0.03 15.23
CA LEU A 62 12.70 0.78 16.10
C LEU A 62 11.22 0.31 16.13
N GLY A 63 10.88 -0.75 15.37
CA GLY A 63 9.51 -1.27 15.28
C GLY A 63 8.59 -0.38 14.44
N GLU A 64 7.32 -0.79 14.29
CA GLU A 64 6.34 -0.10 13.45
C GLU A 64 5.73 1.13 14.15
N PRO A 65 5.34 2.17 13.39
CA PRO A 65 4.63 3.32 13.93
C PRO A 65 3.16 2.96 14.23
N HIS A 66 2.59 3.53 15.29
CA HIS A 66 1.21 3.29 15.72
C HIS A 66 0.36 4.55 15.60
N PHE A 67 -0.26 4.75 14.45
CA PHE A 67 -1.18 5.86 14.20
C PHE A 67 -2.61 5.51 14.61
N LYS A 68 -3.37 6.52 15.08
CA LYS A 68 -4.81 6.37 15.32
C LYS A 68 -5.59 6.21 14.01
N ALA A 69 -5.24 6.97 13.00
CA ALA A 69 -5.79 6.94 11.66
C ALA A 69 -4.85 7.64 10.67
N VAL A 70 -5.01 7.34 9.39
CA VAL A 70 -4.31 7.99 8.29
C VAL A 70 -5.35 8.52 7.31
N TYR A 71 -5.26 9.80 6.95
CA TYR A 71 -6.09 10.42 5.92
C TYR A 71 -5.22 10.89 4.76
N ASP A 72 -5.54 10.43 3.57
CA ASP A 72 -4.88 10.82 2.34
C ASP A 72 -5.77 11.77 1.54
N THR A 73 -5.35 13.03 1.42
CA THR A 73 -6.11 14.01 0.65
C THR A 73 -6.17 13.65 -0.83
N LEU A 74 -5.13 13.01 -1.40
CA LEU A 74 -5.15 12.50 -2.77
C LEU A 74 -6.32 11.51 -2.97
N ASP A 75 -6.49 10.56 -2.04
CA ASP A 75 -7.55 9.55 -2.10
C ASP A 75 -8.93 10.19 -1.90
N ILE A 76 -9.05 11.13 -0.97
CA ILE A 76 -10.28 11.89 -0.72
C ILE A 76 -10.72 12.62 -2.00
N PHE A 77 -9.83 13.38 -2.63
CA PHE A 77 -10.18 14.16 -3.82
C PHE A 77 -10.45 13.27 -5.04
N ARG A 78 -9.75 12.16 -5.22
CA ARG A 78 -10.07 11.16 -6.25
C ARG A 78 -11.48 10.59 -6.11
N ARG A 79 -11.96 10.40 -4.88
CA ARG A 79 -13.30 9.86 -4.62
C ARG A 79 -14.41 10.89 -4.83
N PHE A 80 -14.21 12.12 -4.40
CA PHE A 80 -15.22 13.17 -4.54
C PHE A 80 -15.21 13.85 -5.91
N TYR A 81 -14.06 13.89 -6.56
CA TYR A 81 -13.85 14.58 -7.84
C TYR A 81 -13.12 13.70 -8.87
N PRO A 82 -13.69 12.53 -9.23
CA PRO A 82 -13.01 11.55 -10.07
C PRO A 82 -12.75 12.03 -11.50
N THR A 83 -13.42 13.08 -11.95
CA THR A 83 -13.35 13.62 -13.32
C THR A 83 -12.33 14.75 -13.48
N LEU A 84 -11.63 15.14 -12.41
CA LEU A 84 -10.57 16.15 -12.52
C LEU A 84 -9.41 15.65 -13.39
N GLU A 85 -8.81 16.57 -14.12
CA GLU A 85 -7.68 16.31 -15.02
C GLU A 85 -6.51 15.63 -14.31
N ASN A 86 -6.19 16.11 -13.10
CA ASN A 86 -5.23 15.44 -12.22
C ASN A 86 -5.51 15.78 -10.75
N HIS A 87 -4.83 15.08 -9.84
CA HIS A 87 -5.01 15.22 -8.40
C HIS A 87 -3.69 15.56 -7.69
N LYS A 88 -2.71 16.14 -8.38
CA LYS A 88 -1.47 16.62 -7.75
C LYS A 88 -1.78 17.77 -6.80
N LEU A 89 -1.01 17.89 -5.72
CA LEU A 89 -1.21 18.93 -4.70
C LEU A 89 -1.29 20.33 -5.30
N GLY A 90 -0.35 20.69 -6.17
CA GLY A 90 -0.32 22.00 -6.84
C GLY A 90 -1.56 22.27 -7.70
N PHE A 91 -2.05 21.26 -8.43
CA PHE A 91 -3.28 21.40 -9.23
C PHE A 91 -4.50 21.61 -8.32
N LEU A 92 -4.67 20.78 -7.30
CA LEU A 92 -5.80 20.90 -6.37
C LEU A 92 -5.77 22.25 -5.64
N SER A 93 -4.60 22.71 -5.22
CA SER A 93 -4.44 24.01 -4.54
C SER A 93 -4.79 25.21 -5.42
N SER A 94 -4.61 25.10 -6.74
CA SER A 94 -5.05 26.15 -7.68
C SER A 94 -6.51 26.01 -8.10
N HIS A 95 -7.06 24.80 -8.05
CA HIS A 95 -8.42 24.51 -8.49
C HIS A 95 -9.47 24.80 -7.41
N PHE A 96 -9.16 24.54 -6.16
CA PHE A 96 -10.06 24.74 -5.02
C PHE A 96 -9.76 26.07 -4.29
N PRO A 97 -10.77 26.69 -3.63
CA PRO A 97 -10.62 27.99 -2.99
C PRO A 97 -9.85 27.86 -1.66
N ILE A 98 -8.58 27.53 -1.75
CA ILE A 98 -7.66 27.55 -0.60
C ILE A 98 -6.69 28.72 -0.73
N ASN A 99 -6.22 29.25 0.39
CA ASN A 99 -5.41 30.48 0.43
C ASN A 99 -3.90 30.21 0.47
N HIS A 100 -3.48 29.04 -0.03
CA HIS A 100 -2.07 28.65 0.01
C HIS A 100 -1.66 27.88 -1.23
N THR A 101 -0.51 28.26 -1.80
CA THR A 101 0.06 27.60 -2.98
C THR A 101 1.27 26.78 -2.54
N PRO A 102 1.33 25.49 -2.84
CA PRO A 102 2.50 24.68 -2.53
C PRO A 102 3.70 25.13 -3.37
N THR A 103 4.88 25.20 -2.74
CA THR A 103 6.11 25.69 -3.36
C THR A 103 7.20 24.62 -3.44
N HIS A 104 6.88 23.34 -3.17
CA HIS A 104 7.82 22.25 -2.92
C HIS A 104 8.67 22.44 -1.65
N ASN A 105 8.27 23.39 -0.79
CA ASN A 105 8.74 23.45 0.57
C ASN A 105 7.79 22.64 1.46
N ALA A 106 8.34 21.78 2.31
CA ALA A 106 7.53 20.86 3.12
C ALA A 106 6.46 21.58 3.97
N MET A 107 6.78 22.78 4.50
CA MET A 107 5.81 23.54 5.31
C MET A 107 4.66 24.06 4.46
N ASP A 108 4.94 24.60 3.29
CA ASP A 108 3.92 25.10 2.37
C ASP A 108 3.01 23.98 1.89
N ASP A 109 3.58 22.81 1.58
CA ASP A 109 2.84 21.62 1.15
C ASP A 109 1.95 21.08 2.28
N ILE A 110 2.42 21.10 3.53
CA ILE A 110 1.62 20.72 4.71
C ILE A 110 0.45 21.68 4.91
N ILE A 111 0.67 22.99 4.79
CA ILE A 111 -0.40 23.99 4.94
C ILE A 111 -1.46 23.81 3.84
N ALA A 112 -1.04 23.67 2.57
CA ALA A 112 -1.93 23.43 1.45
C ALA A 112 -2.74 22.12 1.64
N THR A 113 -2.08 21.04 2.06
CA THR A 113 -2.74 19.75 2.35
C THR A 113 -3.77 19.88 3.47
N GLY A 114 -3.44 20.61 4.55
CA GLY A 114 -4.36 20.86 5.65
C GLY A 114 -5.59 21.67 5.21
N GLN A 115 -5.40 22.72 4.40
CA GLN A 115 -6.51 23.53 3.88
C GLN A 115 -7.40 22.72 2.92
N LEU A 116 -6.83 21.88 2.06
CA LEU A 116 -7.58 20.96 1.21
C LEU A 116 -8.41 19.97 2.03
N LEU A 117 -7.85 19.40 3.11
CA LEU A 117 -8.61 18.54 4.00
C LEU A 117 -9.78 19.26 4.63
N ILE A 118 -9.56 20.47 5.15
CA ILE A 118 -10.63 21.30 5.75
C ILE A 118 -11.73 21.57 4.72
N TYR A 119 -11.36 21.98 3.50
CA TYR A 119 -12.29 22.16 2.40
C TYR A 119 -13.11 20.89 2.13
N ALA A 120 -12.44 19.74 1.96
CA ALA A 120 -13.11 18.47 1.72
C ALA A 120 -14.06 18.07 2.86
N VAL A 121 -13.69 18.35 4.09
CA VAL A 121 -14.56 18.09 5.26
C VAL A 121 -15.82 18.92 5.19
N HIS A 122 -15.72 20.22 4.96
CA HIS A 122 -16.85 21.13 4.95
C HIS A 122 -17.75 20.96 3.73
N GLU A 123 -17.18 20.84 2.54
CA GLU A 123 -17.93 20.86 1.29
C GLU A 123 -18.40 19.45 0.85
N ASN A 124 -17.73 18.40 1.28
CA ASN A 124 -18.01 17.05 0.79
C ASN A 124 -18.36 16.08 1.93
N ILE A 125 -17.50 15.96 2.95
CA ILE A 125 -17.62 14.88 3.94
C ILE A 125 -18.83 15.12 4.83
N VAL A 126 -18.96 16.30 5.43
CA VAL A 126 -20.06 16.64 6.33
C VAL A 126 -21.41 16.63 5.62
N PRO A 127 -21.60 17.36 4.48
CA PRO A 127 -22.89 17.40 3.80
C PRO A 127 -23.38 16.03 3.31
N THR A 128 -22.46 15.12 2.95
CA THR A 128 -22.84 13.80 2.42
C THR A 128 -22.89 12.69 3.49
N THR A 129 -22.60 13.00 4.76
CA THR A 129 -22.47 11.99 5.82
C THR A 129 -23.72 11.13 5.97
N THR A 130 -24.91 11.74 6.02
CA THR A 130 -26.17 11.01 6.18
C THR A 130 -26.39 10.02 5.04
N ASN A 131 -26.25 10.45 3.80
CA ASN A 131 -26.44 9.58 2.62
C ASN A 131 -25.42 8.46 2.58
N ARG A 132 -24.15 8.73 2.93
CA ARG A 132 -23.10 7.70 3.02
C ARG A 132 -23.41 6.70 4.13
N MET A 133 -23.89 7.14 5.28
CA MET A 133 -24.27 6.23 6.37
C MET A 133 -25.45 5.34 6.00
N VAL A 134 -26.43 5.86 5.25
CA VAL A 134 -27.53 5.04 4.70
C VAL A 134 -26.97 3.96 3.78
N ALA A 135 -26.11 4.34 2.81
CA ALA A 135 -25.48 3.39 1.91
C ALA A 135 -24.62 2.35 2.64
N ILE A 136 -23.80 2.79 3.61
CA ILE A 136 -22.98 1.88 4.43
C ILE A 136 -23.87 0.87 5.15
N ASN A 137 -24.94 1.31 5.79
CA ASN A 137 -25.84 0.43 6.53
C ASN A 137 -26.57 -0.56 5.61
N GLN A 138 -26.94 -0.13 4.41
CA GLN A 138 -27.55 -0.98 3.39
C GLN A 138 -26.64 -2.15 2.97
N TYR A 139 -25.35 -1.88 2.80
CA TYR A 139 -24.38 -2.88 2.30
C TYR A 139 -23.51 -3.50 3.38
N LYS A 140 -23.65 -3.05 4.65
CA LYS A 140 -22.80 -3.49 5.76
C LYS A 140 -22.76 -5.01 5.93
N SER A 141 -23.91 -5.69 5.82
CA SER A 141 -24.00 -7.15 5.97
C SER A 141 -23.23 -7.89 4.88
N ALA A 142 -23.30 -7.41 3.63
CA ALA A 142 -22.57 -7.99 2.52
C ALA A 142 -21.04 -7.88 2.71
N PHE A 143 -20.57 -6.75 3.24
CA PHE A 143 -19.14 -6.52 3.46
C PHE A 143 -18.59 -7.13 4.74
N THR A 144 -19.44 -7.39 5.76
CA THR A 144 -18.97 -7.94 7.05
C THR A 144 -18.29 -9.30 6.88
N THR A 145 -18.86 -10.18 6.05
CA THR A 145 -18.29 -11.52 5.80
C THR A 145 -16.91 -11.39 5.14
N ILE A 146 -16.80 -10.62 4.07
CA ILE A 146 -15.54 -10.40 3.35
C ILE A 146 -14.50 -9.74 4.29
N ALA A 147 -14.90 -8.74 5.07
CA ALA A 147 -14.01 -8.08 6.03
C ALA A 147 -13.46 -9.06 7.08
N SER A 148 -14.32 -9.95 7.60
CA SER A 148 -13.91 -10.99 8.55
C SER A 148 -12.96 -12.00 7.91
N GLN A 149 -13.24 -12.44 6.69
CA GLN A 149 -12.39 -13.35 5.93
C GLN A 149 -11.02 -12.71 5.64
N MET A 150 -10.99 -11.45 5.21
CA MET A 150 -9.74 -10.72 4.98
C MET A 150 -8.93 -10.50 6.27
N ALA A 151 -9.60 -10.22 7.40
CA ALA A 151 -8.91 -10.12 8.70
C ALA A 151 -8.29 -11.48 9.10
N THR A 152 -8.98 -12.58 8.84
CA THR A 152 -8.46 -13.93 9.08
C THR A 152 -7.28 -14.24 8.16
N LEU A 153 -7.38 -13.92 6.87
CA LEU A 153 -6.30 -14.11 5.90
C LEU A 153 -5.04 -13.33 6.32
N ARG A 154 -5.18 -12.07 6.74
CA ARG A 154 -4.05 -11.26 7.24
C ARG A 154 -3.34 -11.90 8.44
N ARG A 155 -4.09 -12.47 9.39
CA ARG A 155 -3.45 -13.18 10.52
C ARG A 155 -2.70 -14.42 10.03
N LYS A 156 -3.32 -15.21 9.15
CA LYS A 156 -2.75 -16.43 8.58
C LYS A 156 -1.46 -16.18 7.79
N MET A 157 -1.31 -15.02 7.14
CA MET A 157 -0.08 -14.65 6.41
C MET A 157 1.19 -14.71 7.26
N HIS A 158 1.09 -14.54 8.57
CA HIS A 158 2.24 -14.58 9.47
C HIS A 158 2.60 -16.00 9.95
N THR A 159 1.68 -16.96 9.84
CA THR A 159 1.82 -18.30 10.40
C THR A 159 1.76 -19.41 9.36
N ASP A 160 0.94 -19.24 8.35
CA ASP A 160 0.62 -20.30 7.39
C ASP A 160 1.51 -20.21 6.14
N ASN A 161 1.66 -21.32 5.44
CA ASN A 161 2.35 -21.36 4.16
C ASN A 161 1.51 -20.72 3.04
N PRO A 162 2.12 -20.21 1.97
CA PRO A 162 1.41 -19.66 0.81
C PRO A 162 0.37 -20.62 0.22
N THR A 163 0.65 -21.91 0.15
CA THR A 163 -0.29 -22.93 -0.32
C THR A 163 -1.54 -23.01 0.57
N ASP A 164 -1.38 -22.94 1.90
CA ASP A 164 -2.49 -22.96 2.86
C ASP A 164 -3.34 -21.68 2.75
N LEU A 165 -2.69 -20.53 2.51
CA LEU A 165 -3.38 -19.25 2.26
C LEU A 165 -4.22 -19.33 0.98
N LEU A 166 -3.67 -19.88 -0.09
CA LEU A 166 -4.41 -20.06 -1.33
C LEU A 166 -5.57 -21.04 -1.15
N ALA A 167 -5.36 -22.14 -0.43
CA ALA A 167 -6.43 -23.10 -0.09
C ALA A 167 -7.56 -22.43 0.70
N TYR A 168 -7.25 -21.54 1.63
CA TYR A 168 -8.22 -20.74 2.36
C TYR A 168 -9.04 -19.84 1.42
N ILE A 169 -8.39 -19.13 0.51
CA ILE A 169 -9.04 -18.28 -0.50
C ILE A 169 -9.95 -19.13 -1.42
N MET A 170 -9.43 -20.23 -1.91
CA MET A 170 -10.15 -21.11 -2.82
C MET A 170 -11.43 -21.68 -2.21
N ASN A 171 -11.35 -22.18 -0.99
CA ASN A 171 -12.41 -22.97 -0.37
C ASN A 171 -13.23 -22.17 0.65
N GLN A 172 -12.57 -21.51 1.61
CA GLN A 172 -13.27 -20.82 2.71
C GLN A 172 -13.83 -19.45 2.29
N MET A 173 -13.17 -18.75 1.37
CA MET A 173 -13.70 -17.53 0.78
C MET A 173 -14.62 -17.81 -0.43
N GLY A 174 -14.76 -19.08 -0.85
CA GLY A 174 -15.72 -19.53 -1.84
C GLY A 174 -15.38 -19.18 -3.29
N VAL A 175 -14.12 -18.86 -3.61
CA VAL A 175 -13.72 -18.46 -4.97
C VAL A 175 -13.93 -19.58 -5.98
N LEU A 176 -13.60 -20.83 -5.63
CA LEU A 176 -13.83 -21.97 -6.52
C LEU A 176 -15.31 -22.23 -6.76
N ASP A 177 -16.13 -22.16 -5.72
CA ASP A 177 -17.56 -22.41 -5.85
C ASP A 177 -18.27 -21.31 -6.64
N TYR A 178 -17.79 -20.07 -6.51
CA TYR A 178 -18.25 -18.97 -7.37
C TYR A 178 -18.05 -19.28 -8.85
N TYR A 179 -16.82 -19.60 -9.27
CA TYR A 179 -16.55 -19.88 -10.69
C TYR A 179 -17.23 -21.17 -11.19
N LYS A 180 -17.31 -22.22 -10.37
CA LYS A 180 -18.06 -23.45 -10.71
C LYS A 180 -19.54 -23.16 -10.96
N SER A 181 -20.19 -22.40 -10.07
CA SER A 181 -21.61 -22.07 -10.18
C SER A 181 -21.95 -21.18 -11.39
N HIS A 182 -20.96 -20.43 -11.90
CA HIS A 182 -21.10 -19.61 -13.11
C HIS A 182 -20.66 -20.33 -14.40
N GLY A 183 -20.31 -21.62 -14.32
CA GLY A 183 -19.87 -22.41 -15.49
C GLY A 183 -18.47 -22.04 -16.01
N GLU A 184 -17.68 -21.25 -15.28
CA GLU A 184 -16.36 -20.76 -15.68
C GLU A 184 -15.24 -21.79 -15.38
N MET A 185 -15.37 -23.01 -15.93
CA MET A 185 -14.48 -24.12 -15.61
C MET A 185 -13.01 -23.86 -15.96
N ALA A 186 -12.74 -23.09 -17.02
CA ALA A 186 -11.36 -22.70 -17.36
C ALA A 186 -10.68 -21.92 -16.22
N LYS A 187 -11.39 -21.02 -15.55
CA LYS A 187 -10.86 -20.28 -14.38
C LYS A 187 -10.64 -21.21 -13.20
N VAL A 188 -11.51 -22.19 -13.00
CA VAL A 188 -11.33 -23.21 -11.95
C VAL A 188 -10.04 -24.00 -12.18
N GLU A 189 -9.74 -24.41 -13.39
CA GLU A 189 -8.49 -25.13 -13.71
C GLU A 189 -7.26 -24.22 -13.55
N HIS A 190 -7.30 -22.96 -13.98
CA HIS A 190 -6.19 -22.02 -13.77
C HIS A 190 -5.89 -21.82 -12.27
N ILE A 191 -6.92 -21.75 -11.42
CA ILE A 191 -6.73 -21.62 -9.97
C ILE A 191 -6.10 -22.91 -9.40
N ARG A 192 -6.51 -24.10 -9.87
CA ARG A 192 -5.91 -25.36 -9.47
C ARG A 192 -4.45 -25.49 -9.91
N ASP A 193 -4.15 -25.02 -11.11
CA ASP A 193 -2.78 -25.02 -11.62
C ASP A 193 -1.89 -24.09 -10.78
N LEU A 194 -2.39 -22.90 -10.43
CA LEU A 194 -1.71 -22.01 -9.49
C LEU A 194 -1.45 -22.70 -8.15
N TYR A 195 -2.45 -23.42 -7.62
CA TYR A 195 -2.28 -24.17 -6.37
C TYR A 195 -1.16 -25.21 -6.46
N ARG A 196 -1.09 -25.97 -7.54
CA ARG A 196 -0.02 -26.99 -7.78
C ARG A 196 1.36 -26.34 -7.86
N ILE A 197 1.45 -25.18 -8.55
CA ILE A 197 2.70 -24.41 -8.63
C ILE A 197 3.12 -23.95 -7.23
N MET A 198 2.21 -23.37 -6.44
CA MET A 198 2.52 -22.91 -5.09
C MET A 198 2.92 -24.07 -4.17
N GLU A 199 2.26 -25.22 -4.26
CA GLU A 199 2.63 -26.43 -3.50
C GLU A 199 4.04 -26.91 -3.84
N SER A 200 4.44 -26.85 -5.10
CA SER A 200 5.81 -27.19 -5.52
C SER A 200 6.84 -26.21 -4.95
N LEU A 201 6.56 -24.91 -5.03
CA LEU A 201 7.43 -23.87 -4.53
C LEU A 201 7.56 -23.90 -2.99
N ASP A 202 6.49 -24.19 -2.28
CA ASP A 202 6.53 -24.32 -0.81
C ASP A 202 7.46 -25.45 -0.36
N LYS A 203 7.55 -26.54 -1.13
CA LYS A 203 8.48 -27.66 -0.86
C LYS A 203 9.94 -27.27 -1.11
N GLU A 204 10.20 -26.44 -2.11
CA GLU A 204 11.57 -25.97 -2.42
C GLU A 204 12.12 -25.00 -1.35
N TYR A 205 11.25 -24.27 -0.66
CA TYR A 205 11.62 -23.25 0.32
C TYR A 205 11.36 -23.69 1.78
N GLU A 206 11.41 -24.98 2.06
CA GLU A 206 11.31 -25.51 3.41
C GLU A 206 12.33 -24.84 4.35
N GLY A 207 11.87 -24.37 5.52
CA GLY A 207 12.74 -23.71 6.50
C GLY A 207 12.71 -22.16 6.48
N THR A 208 12.07 -21.52 5.50
CA THR A 208 11.81 -20.07 5.52
C THR A 208 10.43 -19.74 6.10
N THR A 209 10.23 -18.49 6.55
CA THR A 209 8.91 -18.08 7.05
C THR A 209 7.88 -18.01 5.91
N GLY A 210 6.60 -18.27 6.21
CA GLY A 210 5.52 -18.21 5.22
C GLY A 210 5.44 -16.88 4.49
N LEU A 211 5.65 -15.76 5.19
CA LEU A 211 5.67 -14.44 4.59
C LEU A 211 6.85 -14.24 3.61
N ALA A 212 8.04 -14.76 3.93
CA ALA A 212 9.20 -14.69 3.02
C ALA A 212 8.95 -15.51 1.76
N ARG A 213 8.36 -16.70 1.88
CA ARG A 213 7.96 -17.52 0.72
C ARG A 213 6.90 -16.82 -0.14
N LEU A 214 5.88 -16.24 0.48
CA LEU A 214 4.84 -15.49 -0.24
C LEU A 214 5.44 -14.34 -1.04
N ASN A 215 6.32 -13.54 -0.44
CA ASN A 215 7.01 -12.46 -1.13
C ASN A 215 7.84 -12.96 -2.32
N HIS A 216 8.53 -14.08 -2.17
CA HIS A 216 9.30 -14.69 -3.26
C HIS A 216 8.39 -15.15 -4.41
N ILE A 217 7.29 -15.83 -4.10
CA ILE A 217 6.30 -16.27 -5.10
C ILE A 217 5.70 -15.08 -5.84
N LEU A 218 5.36 -13.99 -5.13
CA LEU A 218 4.84 -12.77 -5.75
C LEU A 218 5.87 -12.09 -6.67
N GLN A 219 7.15 -12.10 -6.31
CA GLN A 219 8.22 -11.60 -7.16
C GLN A 219 8.37 -12.47 -8.43
N LEU A 220 8.35 -13.80 -8.32
CA LEU A 220 8.38 -14.69 -9.46
C LEU A 220 7.18 -14.47 -10.39
N ALA A 221 5.98 -14.37 -9.83
CA ALA A 221 4.77 -14.10 -10.57
C ALA A 221 4.82 -12.75 -11.32
N ALA A 222 5.37 -11.71 -10.69
CA ALA A 222 5.54 -10.40 -11.31
C ALA A 222 6.55 -10.43 -12.47
N LEU A 223 7.62 -11.21 -12.37
CA LEU A 223 8.62 -11.38 -13.44
C LEU A 223 8.09 -12.22 -14.63
N THR A 224 7.18 -13.16 -14.37
CA THR A 224 6.63 -14.05 -15.40
C THR A 224 5.34 -13.52 -16.05
N ALA A 225 4.71 -12.50 -15.49
CA ALA A 225 3.45 -11.93 -15.99
C ALA A 225 3.54 -11.31 -17.41
N GLY A 226 4.74 -11.20 -18.00
CA GLY A 226 4.96 -10.66 -19.34
C GLY A 226 5.07 -11.69 -20.48
N GLU A 227 5.10 -13.01 -20.20
CA GLU A 227 5.25 -14.03 -21.25
C GLU A 227 4.13 -15.09 -21.18
N PRO A 228 3.43 -15.37 -22.30
CA PRO A 228 2.56 -16.53 -22.39
C PRO A 228 3.43 -17.80 -22.51
N GLN A 229 3.77 -18.41 -21.39
CA GLN A 229 4.54 -19.63 -21.40
C GLN A 229 3.64 -20.85 -21.63
N GLN A 230 3.81 -21.46 -22.81
CA GLN A 230 3.70 -22.91 -22.93
C GLN A 230 4.85 -23.55 -22.14
N MET A 231 4.60 -24.01 -20.94
CA MET A 231 5.56 -24.83 -20.17
C MET A 231 5.66 -26.22 -20.81
N THR A 232 6.44 -26.33 -21.86
CA THR A 232 6.92 -27.64 -22.32
C THR A 232 8.10 -28.04 -21.42
N LYS A 233 8.00 -29.25 -20.87
CA LYS A 233 9.07 -29.92 -20.11
C LYS A 233 10.35 -30.01 -20.94
N GLN A 234 11.20 -29.01 -20.89
CA GLN A 234 12.59 -29.11 -21.25
C GLN A 234 13.41 -28.11 -20.41
N SER A 235 14.35 -28.66 -19.64
CA SER A 235 15.36 -27.93 -18.87
C SER A 235 16.27 -27.10 -19.78
N LYS A 236 15.86 -25.83 -20.02
CA LYS A 236 16.75 -24.81 -20.57
C LYS A 236 16.64 -23.56 -19.70
N ILE A 237 17.80 -23.11 -19.25
CA ILE A 237 17.90 -21.83 -18.53
C ILE A 237 17.58 -20.72 -19.54
N PRO A 238 16.49 -19.93 -19.36
CA PRO A 238 16.23 -18.82 -20.25
C PRO A 238 17.25 -17.71 -19.98
N ILE A 239 17.98 -17.28 -20.98
CA ILE A 239 18.79 -16.06 -20.95
C ILE A 239 17.82 -14.91 -21.30
N ILE A 240 17.54 -14.03 -20.34
CA ILE A 240 16.70 -12.85 -20.54
C ILE A 240 17.62 -11.65 -20.72
N THR A 241 17.51 -10.94 -21.84
CA THR A 241 18.08 -9.61 -22.01
C THR A 241 17.12 -8.58 -21.44
N VAL A 242 17.60 -7.78 -20.48
CA VAL A 242 16.87 -6.64 -19.93
C VAL A 242 17.10 -5.46 -20.88
N HIS A 243 16.03 -4.98 -21.53
CA HIS A 243 16.00 -3.70 -22.25
C HIS A 243 15.31 -2.67 -21.39
#